data_e7e882b90d73a8588f4e7ce25a5956ce
#
_entry.id   e7e882b90d73a8588f4e7ce25a5956ce
#
_cell.length_a   1.000
_cell.length_b   1.000
_cell.length_c   1.000
_cell.angle_alpha   90.00
_cell.angle_beta   90.00
_cell.angle_gamma   90.00
#
_symmetry.space_group_name_H-M   'P 1'
#
loop_
_entity.id
_entity.type
_entity.pdbx_description
1 polymer ?
#
loop_
_entity_poly.entity_id
_entity_poly.type
_entity_poly.pdbx_seq_one_letter_code
_entity_poly.pdbx_strand_id
1 'polypeptide(L)'
;MKGYLSFCLIFLVFVSRGLCQEPDLITLENVSSAKRIVADEPLRERFSAEQAARYLDNTSLAWQKRRNCVTCHTNMAYLMARPALSEVLKDSGEVRGF
;
A
#
# COMPACT_ATOMS: atom_id res chain seq x y z
N MET A 1 -16.99 3.12 46.77
CA MET A 1 -15.73 3.45 46.09
C MET A 1 -15.08 2.29 45.29
N LYS A 2 -15.68 1.13 45.14
CA LYS A 2 -15.09 -0.02 44.41
C LYS A 2 -15.50 -0.13 42.93
N GLY A 3 -16.44 0.70 42.46
CA GLY A 3 -16.97 0.61 41.09
C GLY A 3 -16.22 1.43 40.03
N TYR A 4 -15.53 2.48 40.40
CA TYR A 4 -14.92 3.41 39.45
C TYR A 4 -13.56 2.95 38.90
N LEU A 5 -12.81 2.14 39.66
CA LEU A 5 -11.53 1.59 39.20
C LEU A 5 -11.70 0.57 38.05
N SER A 6 -12.80 -0.21 38.08
CA SER A 6 -13.05 -1.23 37.05
C SER A 6 -13.44 -0.60 35.72
N PHE A 7 -14.12 0.55 35.73
CA PHE A 7 -14.55 1.24 34.53
C PHE A 7 -13.39 1.94 33.79
N CYS A 8 -12.42 2.49 34.54
CA CYS A 8 -11.23 3.10 33.97
C CYS A 8 -10.30 2.08 33.31
N LEU A 9 -10.21 0.85 33.83
CA LEU A 9 -9.37 -0.20 33.29
C LEU A 9 -9.93 -0.73 31.95
N ILE A 10 -11.25 -0.82 31.80
CA ILE A 10 -11.91 -1.23 30.56
C ILE A 10 -11.75 -0.15 29.48
N PHE A 11 -11.77 1.14 29.85
CA PHE A 11 -11.61 2.23 28.89
C PHE A 11 -10.17 2.32 28.35
N LEU A 12 -9.16 2.02 29.18
CA LEU A 12 -7.74 1.99 28.81
C LEU A 12 -7.41 0.87 27.81
N VAL A 13 -8.11 -0.27 27.89
CA VAL A 13 -7.90 -1.39 26.96
C VAL A 13 -8.52 -1.11 25.59
N PHE A 14 -9.57 -0.28 25.51
CA PHE A 14 -10.19 0.07 24.23
C PHE A 14 -9.42 1.14 23.45
N VAL A 15 -8.67 2.02 24.09
CA VAL A 15 -7.89 3.09 23.43
C VAL A 15 -6.61 2.55 22.79
N SER A 16 -6.08 1.42 23.27
CA SER A 16 -4.82 0.85 22.75
C SER A 16 -4.93 0.04 21.45
N ARG A 17 -6.13 -0.18 20.90
CA ARG A 17 -6.32 -0.91 19.64
C ARG A 17 -6.40 -0.02 18.38
N GLY A 18 -6.27 1.31 18.53
CA GLY A 18 -6.49 2.26 17.45
C GLY A 18 -5.25 2.81 16.75
N LEU A 19 -4.03 2.42 17.12
CA LEU A 19 -2.83 3.18 16.72
C LEU A 19 -1.79 2.43 15.88
N CYS A 20 -2.08 1.24 15.39
CA CYS A 20 -1.21 0.58 14.42
C CYS A 20 -2.06 -0.09 13.35
N GLN A 21 -2.64 0.71 12.47
CA GLN A 21 -3.19 0.19 11.23
C GLN A 21 -1.99 -0.04 10.32
N GLU A 22 -1.55 -1.30 10.17
CA GLU A 22 -0.59 -1.64 9.12
C GLU A 22 -1.15 -1.10 7.79
N PRO A 23 -0.31 -0.45 6.99
CA PRO A 23 -0.76 0.04 5.69
C PRO A 23 -1.27 -1.15 4.88
N ASP A 24 -2.54 -1.10 4.46
CA ASP A 24 -3.17 -2.15 3.68
C ASP A 24 -2.32 -2.50 2.46
N LEU A 25 -1.93 -3.77 2.36
CA LEU A 25 -1.23 -4.28 1.19
C LEU A 25 -2.10 -4.08 -0.05
N ILE A 26 -1.49 -3.63 -1.13
CA ILE A 26 -2.17 -3.53 -2.42
C ILE A 26 -2.12 -4.91 -3.08
N THR A 27 -3.28 -5.45 -3.38
CA THR A 27 -3.51 -6.78 -3.95
C THR A 27 -4.34 -6.69 -5.22
N LEU A 28 -4.41 -7.75 -6.01
CA LEU A 28 -5.31 -7.84 -7.17
C LEU A 28 -6.77 -7.58 -6.82
N GLU A 29 -7.16 -7.86 -5.58
CA GLU A 29 -8.53 -7.69 -5.12
C GLU A 29 -8.88 -6.22 -4.87
N ASN A 30 -7.98 -5.48 -4.20
CA ASN A 30 -8.23 -4.10 -3.78
C ASN A 30 -7.55 -3.04 -4.67
N VAL A 31 -6.81 -3.44 -5.71
CA VAL A 31 -6.10 -2.51 -6.57
C VAL A 31 -7.04 -1.52 -7.27
N SER A 32 -6.71 -0.25 -7.20
CA SER A 32 -7.40 0.82 -7.90
C SER A 32 -6.80 1.07 -9.28
N SER A 33 -7.62 1.51 -10.23
CA SER A 33 -7.10 1.95 -11.52
C SER A 33 -6.22 3.19 -11.34
N ALA A 34 -5.08 3.22 -12.03
CA ALA A 34 -4.24 4.40 -12.06
C ALA A 34 -5.03 5.60 -12.62
N LYS A 35 -4.92 6.73 -11.94
CA LYS A 35 -5.50 7.98 -12.43
C LYS A 35 -4.84 8.37 -13.75
N ARG A 36 -5.62 9.03 -14.61
CA ARG A 36 -5.07 9.60 -15.86
C ARG A 36 -4.08 10.70 -15.51
N ILE A 37 -2.90 10.65 -16.11
CA ILE A 37 -1.89 11.71 -16.00
C ILE A 37 -2.44 12.98 -16.66
N VAL A 38 -2.32 14.11 -15.99
CA VAL A 38 -2.72 15.44 -16.47
C VAL A 38 -1.52 16.40 -16.37
N ALA A 39 -1.49 17.38 -17.27
CA ALA A 39 -0.33 18.28 -17.41
C ALA A 39 -0.13 19.21 -16.20
N ASP A 40 -1.20 19.49 -15.47
CA ASP A 40 -1.25 20.36 -14.28
C ASP A 40 -1.25 19.57 -12.97
N GLU A 41 -0.81 18.30 -12.99
CA GLU A 41 -0.71 17.51 -11.78
C GLU A 41 0.25 18.15 -10.76
N PRO A 42 -0.18 18.35 -9.50
CA PRO A 42 0.65 19.01 -8.50
C PRO A 42 1.91 18.17 -8.20
N LEU A 43 3.07 18.80 -8.36
CA LEU A 43 4.33 18.19 -7.99
C LEU A 43 4.45 18.10 -6.47
N ARG A 44 5.06 17.03 -6.00
CA ARG A 44 5.34 16.87 -4.58
C ARG A 44 6.62 17.64 -4.20
N GLU A 45 6.57 18.27 -3.05
CA GLU A 45 7.74 18.98 -2.50
C GLU A 45 8.85 18.04 -2.06
N ARG A 46 8.51 16.80 -1.68
CA ARG A 46 9.48 15.81 -1.19
C ARG A 46 9.21 14.44 -1.77
N PHE A 47 10.29 13.70 -2.02
CA PHE A 47 10.21 12.28 -2.37
C PHE A 47 9.69 11.46 -1.19
N SER A 48 8.79 10.52 -1.46
CA SER A 48 8.29 9.53 -0.50
C SER A 48 8.47 8.13 -1.07
N ALA A 49 9.37 7.36 -0.47
CA ALA A 49 9.63 5.97 -0.86
C ALA A 49 8.40 5.09 -0.70
N GLU A 50 7.61 5.28 0.36
CA GLU A 50 6.37 4.55 0.57
C GLU A 50 5.36 4.80 -0.54
N GLN A 51 5.19 6.06 -0.95
CA GLN A 51 4.26 6.39 -2.03
C GLN A 51 4.75 5.89 -3.39
N ALA A 52 6.06 5.89 -3.61
CA ALA A 52 6.66 5.28 -4.80
C ALA A 52 6.39 3.77 -4.82
N ALA A 53 6.55 3.09 -3.70
CA ALA A 53 6.22 1.66 -3.58
C ALA A 53 4.73 1.40 -3.87
N ARG A 54 3.82 2.17 -3.27
CA ARG A 54 2.37 2.06 -3.52
C ARG A 54 2.00 2.34 -4.97
N TYR A 55 2.63 3.30 -5.60
CA TYR A 55 2.42 3.59 -7.01
C TYR A 55 2.85 2.42 -7.90
N LEU A 56 4.01 1.83 -7.62
CA LEU A 56 4.51 0.67 -8.34
C LEU A 56 3.56 -0.54 -8.18
N ASP A 57 3.12 -0.81 -6.95
CA ASP A 57 2.17 -1.89 -6.66
C ASP A 57 0.85 -1.68 -7.41
N ASN A 58 0.24 -0.50 -7.30
CA ASN A 58 -1.01 -0.19 -8.00
C ASN A 58 -0.89 -0.29 -9.52
N THR A 59 0.18 0.25 -10.09
CA THR A 59 0.35 0.28 -11.54
C THR A 59 0.53 -1.13 -12.10
N SER A 60 1.38 -1.93 -11.46
CA SER A 60 1.69 -3.29 -11.92
C SER A 60 0.50 -4.23 -11.74
N LEU A 61 -0.15 -4.20 -10.58
CA LEU A 61 -1.32 -5.05 -10.32
C LEU A 61 -2.55 -4.63 -11.13
N ALA A 62 -2.79 -3.33 -11.31
CA ALA A 62 -3.87 -2.85 -12.17
C ALA A 62 -3.67 -3.25 -13.63
N TRP A 63 -2.44 -3.23 -14.10
CA TRP A 63 -2.11 -3.72 -15.44
C TRP A 63 -2.38 -5.21 -15.56
N GLN A 64 -1.84 -6.01 -14.62
CA GLN A 64 -2.04 -7.45 -14.58
C GLN A 64 -3.52 -7.82 -14.55
N LYS A 65 -4.31 -7.20 -13.67
CA LYS A 65 -5.75 -7.41 -13.55
C LYS A 65 -6.50 -7.12 -14.87
N ARG A 66 -6.14 -6.04 -15.54
CA ARG A 66 -6.79 -5.59 -16.76
C ARG A 66 -6.41 -6.39 -18.01
N ARG A 67 -5.15 -6.78 -18.10
CA ARG A 67 -4.57 -7.41 -19.31
C ARG A 67 -4.35 -8.90 -19.17
N ASN A 68 -4.39 -9.42 -17.94
CA ASN A 68 -4.07 -10.80 -17.62
C ASN A 68 -2.71 -11.23 -18.19
N CYS A 69 -1.75 -10.31 -18.20
CA CYS A 69 -0.38 -10.56 -18.66
C CYS A 69 0.62 -9.65 -17.96
N VAL A 70 1.87 -10.10 -17.92
CA VAL A 70 3.02 -9.30 -17.50
C VAL A 70 3.60 -8.61 -18.73
N THR A 71 3.85 -7.32 -18.62
CA THR A 71 4.47 -6.56 -19.72
C THR A 71 5.86 -6.05 -19.34
N CYS A 72 6.71 -5.93 -20.37
CA CYS A 72 8.04 -5.37 -20.20
C CYS A 72 8.04 -3.92 -19.69
N HIS A 73 7.02 -3.14 -20.03
CA HIS A 73 6.94 -1.72 -19.66
C HIS A 73 6.57 -1.47 -18.21
N THR A 74 5.72 -2.30 -17.64
CA THR A 74 5.15 -2.07 -16.30
C THR A 74 5.72 -3.04 -15.29
N ASN A 75 5.52 -4.33 -15.52
CA ASN A 75 5.87 -5.34 -14.52
C ASN A 75 7.37 -5.63 -14.47
N MET A 76 8.10 -5.52 -15.57
CA MET A 76 9.54 -5.66 -15.54
C MET A 76 10.20 -4.54 -14.73
N ALA A 77 9.80 -3.29 -14.95
CA ALA A 77 10.25 -2.15 -14.17
C ALA A 77 9.92 -2.32 -12.68
N TYR A 78 8.72 -2.81 -12.37
CA TYR A 78 8.32 -3.17 -11.02
C TYR A 78 9.25 -4.21 -10.40
N LEU A 79 9.47 -5.34 -11.06
CA LEU A 79 10.29 -6.44 -10.55
C LEU A 79 11.74 -6.00 -10.29
N MET A 80 12.26 -5.03 -11.04
CA MET A 80 13.59 -4.48 -10.84
C MET A 80 13.66 -3.46 -9.69
N ALA A 81 12.68 -2.58 -9.58
CA ALA A 81 12.72 -1.45 -8.65
C ALA A 81 12.07 -1.76 -7.29
N ARG A 82 10.99 -2.53 -7.28
CA ARG A 82 10.18 -2.76 -6.08
C ARG A 82 10.93 -3.44 -4.93
N PRO A 83 11.82 -4.42 -5.16
CA PRO A 83 12.58 -5.06 -4.08
C PRO A 83 13.40 -4.07 -3.23
N ALA A 84 13.93 -3.00 -3.84
CA ALA A 84 14.65 -1.95 -3.11
C ALA A 84 13.77 -1.15 -2.13
N LEU A 85 12.46 -1.22 -2.27
CA LEU A 85 11.48 -0.54 -1.43
C LEU A 85 10.78 -1.46 -0.43
N SER A 86 11.17 -2.74 -0.36
CA SER A 86 10.53 -3.73 0.52
C SER A 86 10.68 -3.45 2.00
N GLU A 87 11.77 -2.78 2.39
CA GLU A 87 12.00 -2.33 3.77
C GLU A 87 11.06 -1.19 4.18
N VAL A 88 10.56 -0.43 3.22
CA VAL A 88 9.65 0.71 3.48
C VAL A 88 8.19 0.28 3.44
N LEU A 89 7.85 -0.59 2.50
CA LEU A 89 6.51 -1.12 2.32
C LEU A 89 6.58 -2.55 1.78
N LYS A 90 6.03 -3.49 2.54
CA LYS A 90 5.89 -4.89 2.11
C LYS A 90 4.98 -4.98 0.89
N ASP A 91 5.33 -5.78 -0.10
CA ASP A 91 4.47 -6.08 -1.26
C ASP A 91 3.62 -7.34 -1.04
N SER A 92 2.55 -7.47 -1.82
CA SER A 92 1.67 -8.64 -1.79
C SER A 92 2.31 -9.90 -2.40
N GLY A 93 3.36 -9.74 -3.19
CA GLY A 93 3.98 -10.82 -3.95
C GLY A 93 3.19 -11.28 -5.18
N GLU A 94 2.00 -10.76 -5.44
CA GLU A 94 1.12 -11.21 -6.52
C GLU A 94 1.66 -10.92 -7.93
N VAL A 95 2.51 -9.88 -8.09
CA VAL A 95 3.18 -9.62 -9.37
C VAL A 95 4.24 -10.65 -9.70
N ARG A 96 4.72 -11.39 -8.71
CA ARG A 96 5.78 -12.40 -8.87
C ARG A 96 5.25 -13.80 -9.18
N GLY A 97 3.94 -13.95 -9.24
CA GLY A 97 3.26 -15.23 -9.43
C GLY A 97 3.23 -15.76 -10.88
N PHE A 98 4.31 -15.54 -11.66
CA PHE A 98 4.44 -16.01 -13.03
C PHE A 98 5.57 -16.99 -13.18
#